data_1c1b20ffc782d31f3f4e256eb531bcfb
#
_entry.id   1c1b20ffc782d31f3f4e256eb531bcfb
#
_cell.length_a   1.000
_cell.length_b   1.000
_cell.length_c   1.000
_cell.angle_alpha   90.00
_cell.angle_beta   90.00
_cell.angle_gamma   90.00
#
_symmetry.space_group_name_H-M   'P 1'
#
loop_
_entity.id
_entity.type
_entity.pdbx_description
1 polymer ?
#
loop_
_entity_poly.entity_id
_entity_poly.type
_entity_poly.pdbx_seq_one_letter_code
_entity_poly.pdbx_strand_id
1 'polypeptide(L)'
;DDFALPAQLAPFNMLAASSAINEQNPRNFKFFMERMKWTINGNTWEPREATDRETVKLDTTEIWELVNSGGGMMGGGGMMGNGGMMGGKDEGGGMGNMMQMPHPIHIHQVQFNILERDTSAMDATVWNSIKEGFIDGGWQDTVLVMPGMKIKIIMRFEDFKGLFVYHCHNLEHEDMGMMRNYSI
;
A
#
# COMPACT_ATOMS: atom_id res chain seq x y z
N ASP A 1 -36.88 -11.90 -15.69
CA ASP A 1 -35.66 -11.93 -16.51
C ASP A 1 -34.46 -12.12 -15.59
N ASP A 2 -33.86 -13.31 -15.62
CA ASP A 2 -32.63 -13.61 -14.86
C ASP A 2 -31.44 -12.92 -15.55
N PHE A 3 -31.21 -11.65 -15.23
CA PHE A 3 -30.03 -10.95 -15.71
C PHE A 3 -28.80 -11.42 -14.94
N ALA A 4 -27.90 -12.11 -15.64
CA ALA A 4 -26.60 -12.49 -15.11
C ALA A 4 -25.53 -11.54 -15.68
N LEU A 5 -24.76 -10.91 -14.80
CA LEU A 5 -23.60 -10.15 -15.23
C LEU A 5 -22.57 -11.09 -15.87
N PRO A 6 -21.99 -10.72 -17.03
CA PRO A 6 -20.87 -11.45 -17.58
C PRO A 6 -19.71 -11.52 -16.59
N ALA A 7 -18.97 -12.63 -16.57
CA ALA A 7 -17.79 -12.78 -15.73
C ALA A 7 -16.70 -11.73 -16.05
N GLN A 8 -16.71 -11.20 -17.27
CA GLN A 8 -15.81 -10.12 -17.71
C GLN A 8 -16.62 -9.14 -18.56
N LEU A 9 -16.67 -7.87 -18.13
CA LEU A 9 -17.44 -6.82 -18.81
C LEU A 9 -16.72 -6.26 -20.05
N ALA A 10 -15.39 -6.18 -20.03
CA ALA A 10 -14.56 -5.74 -21.13
C ALA A 10 -13.28 -6.57 -21.19
N PRO A 11 -12.74 -6.86 -22.39
CA PRO A 11 -11.41 -7.45 -22.50
C PRO A 11 -10.36 -6.43 -22.00
N PHE A 12 -9.41 -6.90 -21.22
CA PHE A 12 -8.24 -6.10 -20.82
C PHE A 12 -6.99 -6.97 -20.87
N ASN A 13 -5.86 -6.35 -21.18
CA ASN A 13 -4.57 -7.01 -21.17
C ASN A 13 -3.80 -6.54 -19.95
N MET A 14 -3.42 -7.47 -19.08
CA MET A 14 -2.50 -7.18 -17.99
C MET A 14 -1.09 -6.95 -18.55
N LEU A 15 -0.37 -6.03 -17.94
CA LEU A 15 1.07 -5.88 -18.17
C LEU A 15 1.79 -7.14 -17.67
N ALA A 16 2.72 -7.65 -18.47
CA ALA A 16 3.54 -8.79 -18.06
C ALA A 16 4.61 -8.33 -17.07
N ALA A 17 4.83 -9.05 -15.97
CA ALA A 17 5.87 -8.74 -15.00
C ALA A 17 7.26 -8.62 -15.65
N SER A 18 7.54 -9.46 -16.65
CA SER A 18 8.79 -9.44 -17.43
C SER A 18 9.01 -8.17 -18.27
N SER A 19 7.98 -7.33 -18.43
CA SER A 19 8.12 -6.02 -19.10
C SER A 19 8.67 -4.94 -18.16
N ALA A 20 8.68 -5.19 -16.85
CA ALA A 20 9.16 -4.23 -15.88
C ALA A 20 10.70 -4.20 -15.81
N ILE A 21 11.26 -2.99 -15.82
CA ILE A 21 12.72 -2.81 -15.71
C ILE A 21 13.28 -3.19 -14.34
N ASN A 22 12.41 -3.35 -13.35
CA ASN A 22 12.74 -3.66 -11.97
C ASN A 22 12.05 -4.94 -11.45
N GLU A 23 11.71 -5.88 -12.33
CA GLU A 23 11.01 -7.12 -11.99
C GLU A 23 11.63 -7.84 -10.79
N GLN A 24 12.96 -7.97 -10.76
CA GLN A 24 13.69 -8.66 -9.70
C GLN A 24 13.90 -7.83 -8.43
N ASN A 25 13.64 -6.52 -8.49
CA ASN A 25 13.83 -5.61 -7.36
C ASN A 25 12.76 -4.50 -7.37
N PRO A 26 11.50 -4.83 -7.07
CA PRO A 26 10.41 -3.87 -7.01
C PRO A 26 10.70 -2.69 -6.09
N ARG A 27 10.21 -1.51 -6.43
CA ARG A 27 10.24 -0.37 -5.50
C ARG A 27 9.32 -0.65 -4.33
N ASN A 28 9.82 -0.46 -3.11
CA ASN A 28 9.05 -0.74 -1.90
C ASN A 28 8.56 0.54 -1.25
N PHE A 29 7.25 0.62 -1.01
CA PHE A 29 6.58 1.72 -0.32
C PHE A 29 5.87 1.22 0.91
N LYS A 30 6.30 1.69 2.09
CA LYS A 30 5.77 1.30 3.39
C LYS A 30 4.88 2.40 3.95
N PHE A 31 3.69 2.02 4.37
CA PHE A 31 2.68 2.88 4.96
C PHE A 31 2.59 2.60 6.46
N PHE A 32 2.89 3.60 7.27
CA PHE A 32 2.89 3.43 8.73
C PHE A 32 2.81 4.78 9.45
N MET A 33 2.45 4.72 10.73
CA MET A 33 2.50 5.88 11.63
C MET A 33 3.87 5.93 12.31
N GLU A 34 4.52 7.08 12.23
CA GLU A 34 5.75 7.39 12.95
C GLU A 34 5.62 8.74 13.66
N ARG A 35 5.95 8.78 14.98
CA ARG A 35 5.88 10.02 15.79
C ARG A 35 4.54 10.76 15.64
N MET A 36 3.44 10.03 15.70
CA MET A 36 2.07 10.54 15.54
C MET A 36 1.78 11.17 14.16
N LYS A 37 2.54 10.83 13.14
CA LYS A 37 2.30 11.23 11.76
C LYS A 37 2.15 10.01 10.88
N TRP A 38 1.20 10.05 9.97
CA TRP A 38 1.08 9.06 8.91
C TRP A 38 2.13 9.34 7.83
N THR A 39 2.91 8.33 7.48
CA THR A 39 4.07 8.48 6.60
C THR A 39 4.09 7.44 5.49
N ILE A 40 4.73 7.79 4.39
CA ILE A 40 5.15 6.87 3.35
C ILE A 40 6.68 6.77 3.39
N ASN A 41 7.22 5.60 3.71
CA ASN A 41 8.66 5.39 3.91
C ASN A 41 9.29 6.34 4.95
N GLY A 42 8.53 6.75 5.98
CA GLY A 42 8.99 7.70 7.02
C GLY A 42 8.91 9.18 6.62
N ASN A 43 8.41 9.48 5.42
CA ASN A 43 8.26 10.85 4.93
C ASN A 43 6.79 11.27 4.91
N THR A 44 6.55 12.57 5.12
CA THR A 44 5.26 13.23 4.93
C THR A 44 5.28 14.09 3.68
N TRP A 45 4.16 14.72 3.37
CA TRP A 45 4.01 15.61 2.24
C TRP A 45 5.03 16.77 2.24
N GLU A 46 5.71 16.93 1.08
CA GLU A 46 6.53 18.09 0.74
C GLU A 46 6.22 18.52 -0.70
N PRO A 47 5.76 19.75 -0.94
CA PRO A 47 5.09 20.13 -2.21
C PRO A 47 5.92 19.99 -3.49
N ARG A 48 7.24 19.96 -3.42
CA ARG A 48 8.11 19.96 -4.60
C ARG A 48 9.25 18.94 -4.52
N GLU A 49 9.11 17.95 -3.64
CA GLU A 49 10.16 16.98 -3.39
C GLU A 49 9.76 15.60 -3.88
N ALA A 50 10.63 14.99 -4.67
CA ALA A 50 10.66 13.56 -4.95
C ALA A 50 12.06 13.06 -4.66
N THR A 51 12.19 11.95 -3.98
CA THR A 51 13.49 11.30 -3.70
C THR A 51 13.93 10.46 -4.89
N ASP A 52 15.19 10.02 -4.91
CA ASP A 52 15.68 9.08 -5.95
C ASP A 52 14.82 7.82 -6.02
N ARG A 53 14.29 7.37 -4.88
CA ARG A 53 13.36 6.22 -4.82
C ARG A 53 12.02 6.50 -5.49
N GLU A 54 11.63 7.74 -5.60
CA GLU A 54 10.39 8.23 -6.17
C GLU A 54 10.58 8.75 -7.61
N THR A 55 11.81 8.66 -8.16
CA THR A 55 12.08 9.05 -9.54
C THR A 55 11.98 7.84 -10.45
N VAL A 56 11.14 7.91 -11.47
CA VAL A 56 10.92 6.89 -12.48
C VAL A 56 11.34 7.41 -13.86
N LYS A 57 11.59 6.50 -14.77
CA LYS A 57 11.99 6.87 -16.14
C LYS A 57 10.79 6.81 -17.07
N LEU A 58 10.62 7.87 -17.87
CA LEU A 58 9.61 7.89 -18.93
C LEU A 58 9.81 6.69 -19.89
N ASP A 59 8.72 6.20 -20.45
CA ASP A 59 8.65 5.07 -21.37
C ASP A 59 9.12 3.72 -20.76
N THR A 60 9.02 3.60 -19.43
CA THR A 60 9.32 2.35 -18.74
C THR A 60 8.11 1.77 -18.01
N THR A 61 8.14 0.47 -17.83
CA THR A 61 7.22 -0.26 -16.95
C THR A 61 7.94 -0.62 -15.66
N GLU A 62 7.30 -0.41 -14.53
CA GLU A 62 7.87 -0.75 -13.21
C GLU A 62 6.87 -1.52 -12.35
N ILE A 63 7.42 -2.30 -11.41
CA ILE A 63 6.67 -2.94 -10.34
C ILE A 63 6.93 -2.17 -9.05
N TRP A 64 5.85 -1.79 -8.37
CA TRP A 64 5.88 -1.20 -7.03
C TRP A 64 5.27 -2.19 -6.03
N GLU A 65 5.91 -2.34 -4.88
CA GLU A 65 5.41 -3.14 -3.77
C GLU A 65 4.91 -2.21 -2.66
N LEU A 66 3.61 -2.25 -2.41
CA LEU A 66 2.93 -1.47 -1.39
C LEU A 66 2.80 -2.32 -0.12
N VAL A 67 3.29 -1.84 1.01
CA VAL A 67 3.38 -2.61 2.26
C VAL A 67 2.71 -1.88 3.40
N ASN A 68 1.70 -2.51 3.98
CA ASN A 68 1.12 -2.09 5.25
C ASN A 68 1.49 -3.13 6.32
N SER A 69 2.56 -2.88 7.06
CA SER A 69 3.12 -3.84 8.02
C SER A 69 2.21 -4.09 9.25
N GLY A 70 1.08 -3.37 9.35
CA GLY A 70 0.33 -3.35 10.61
C GLY A 70 1.20 -2.78 11.73
N GLY A 71 0.66 -2.15 12.73
CA GLY A 71 1.42 -1.44 13.78
C GLY A 71 2.38 -2.27 14.63
N GLY A 72 3.34 -2.90 14.00
CA GLY A 72 4.31 -3.78 14.64
C GLY A 72 5.71 -3.65 14.11
N MET A 73 6.33 -2.45 14.22
CA MET A 73 7.78 -2.37 14.16
C MET A 73 8.32 -1.27 15.08
N MET A 74 8.41 -1.58 16.34
CA MET A 74 9.58 -1.21 17.12
C MET A 74 10.67 -2.22 16.76
N GLY A 75 11.36 -2.01 15.64
CA GLY A 75 12.62 -2.67 15.36
C GLY A 75 13.72 -2.06 16.20
N GLY A 76 14.37 -2.86 17.01
CA GLY A 76 15.70 -2.55 17.49
C GLY A 76 15.86 -2.41 18.99
N GLY A 77 16.56 -3.34 19.58
CA GLY A 77 17.31 -3.17 20.81
C GLY A 77 16.66 -3.74 22.06
N GLY A 78 17.08 -4.95 22.39
CA GLY A 78 16.73 -5.60 23.63
C GLY A 78 17.09 -4.79 24.86
N MET A 79 16.25 -4.95 25.88
CA MET A 79 16.74 -5.08 27.23
C MET A 79 15.75 -5.93 28.02
N MET A 80 16.26 -7.02 28.54
CA MET A 80 15.62 -7.85 29.54
C MET A 80 15.21 -6.99 30.74
N GLY A 81 13.97 -7.12 31.12
CA GLY A 81 13.43 -6.63 32.36
C GLY A 81 12.44 -7.64 32.88
N ASN A 82 12.92 -8.56 33.72
CA ASN A 82 12.13 -9.52 34.48
C ASN A 82 11.29 -8.77 35.53
N GLY A 83 10.01 -9.08 35.62
CA GLY A 83 9.25 -8.66 36.81
C GLY A 83 7.73 -8.66 36.67
N GLY A 84 7.07 -9.70 37.17
CA GLY A 84 5.88 -9.54 37.98
C GLY A 84 4.51 -9.70 37.37
N MET A 85 3.90 -10.81 37.65
CA MET A 85 2.47 -11.14 37.65
C MET A 85 1.56 -9.95 38.00
N MET A 86 0.46 -9.78 37.22
CA MET A 86 -0.92 -9.84 37.76
C MET A 86 -1.90 -9.79 36.60
N GLY A 87 -2.87 -10.71 36.63
CA GLY A 87 -3.95 -10.81 35.65
C GLY A 87 -4.91 -9.63 35.76
N GLY A 88 -5.21 -9.11 34.61
CA GLY A 88 -6.32 -8.19 34.36
C GLY A 88 -6.75 -8.44 32.92
N LYS A 89 -7.99 -8.90 32.75
CA LYS A 89 -8.67 -8.87 31.46
C LYS A 89 -9.00 -7.42 31.20
N ASP A 90 -8.11 -6.70 30.57
CA ASP A 90 -8.40 -5.39 30.03
C ASP A 90 -8.80 -5.54 28.58
N GLU A 91 -10.09 -5.38 28.33
CA GLU A 91 -10.63 -5.02 27.02
C GLU A 91 -10.16 -3.59 26.66
N GLY A 92 -8.85 -3.37 26.70
CA GLY A 92 -8.23 -2.14 26.34
C GLY A 92 -7.88 -2.17 24.86
N GLY A 93 -8.66 -1.50 24.02
CA GLY A 93 -8.24 -1.07 22.70
C GLY A 93 -7.02 -0.18 22.84
N GLY A 94 -5.84 -0.79 23.07
CA GLY A 94 -4.59 -0.07 23.27
C GLY A 94 -4.14 0.66 22.01
N MET A 95 -3.29 1.68 22.17
CA MET A 95 -2.62 2.47 21.11
C MET A 95 -2.07 1.63 19.94
N GLY A 96 -1.79 0.34 20.16
CA GLY A 96 -1.38 -0.59 19.11
C GLY A 96 -2.45 -0.81 18.03
N ASN A 97 -3.73 -0.71 18.35
CA ASN A 97 -4.81 -0.90 17.39
C ASN A 97 -5.03 0.35 16.51
N MET A 98 -4.69 1.54 16.99
CA MET A 98 -4.76 2.78 16.21
C MET A 98 -3.72 2.85 15.10
N MET A 99 -2.68 2.00 15.14
CA MET A 99 -1.62 1.92 14.13
C MET A 99 -1.93 0.91 13.02
N GLN A 100 -3.03 0.16 13.14
CA GLN A 100 -3.42 -0.88 12.19
C GLN A 100 -4.60 -0.41 11.33
N MET A 101 -4.36 0.61 10.54
CA MET A 101 -5.38 1.16 9.65
C MET A 101 -5.22 0.66 8.23
N PRO A 102 -6.32 0.41 7.51
CA PRO A 102 -6.27 0.18 6.07
C PRO A 102 -5.90 1.47 5.34
N HIS A 103 -5.16 1.34 4.25
CA HIS A 103 -4.74 2.45 3.41
C HIS A 103 -5.20 2.22 1.98
N PRO A 104 -6.25 2.89 1.48
CA PRO A 104 -6.52 2.98 0.06
C PRO A 104 -5.46 3.89 -0.57
N ILE A 105 -4.58 3.31 -1.38
CA ILE A 105 -3.47 4.03 -2.02
C ILE A 105 -3.85 4.37 -3.44
N HIS A 106 -3.90 5.67 -3.72
CA HIS A 106 -4.16 6.24 -5.04
C HIS A 106 -2.88 6.78 -5.67
N ILE A 107 -2.72 6.54 -6.97
CA ILE A 107 -1.57 7.00 -7.75
C ILE A 107 -2.10 7.82 -8.93
N HIS A 108 -1.72 9.08 -8.98
CA HIS A 108 -2.11 9.99 -10.06
C HIS A 108 -1.39 9.65 -11.36
N GLN A 109 -1.93 10.08 -12.48
CA GLN A 109 -1.40 10.04 -13.86
C GLN A 109 -1.43 8.64 -14.49
N VAL A 110 -1.19 7.57 -13.76
CA VAL A 110 -1.12 6.20 -14.28
C VAL A 110 -2.25 5.32 -13.76
N GLN A 111 -2.60 4.30 -14.55
CA GLN A 111 -3.35 3.15 -14.06
C GLN A 111 -2.40 1.95 -13.93
N PHE A 112 -2.73 1.04 -13.03
CA PHE A 112 -1.93 -0.14 -12.77
C PHE A 112 -2.77 -1.42 -12.80
N ASN A 113 -2.09 -2.55 -12.93
CA ASN A 113 -2.65 -3.87 -12.65
C ASN A 113 -2.09 -4.39 -11.32
N ILE A 114 -2.87 -5.16 -10.60
CA ILE A 114 -2.41 -5.88 -9.42
C ILE A 114 -1.84 -7.21 -9.87
N LEU A 115 -0.54 -7.44 -9.59
CA LEU A 115 0.16 -8.69 -9.91
C LEU A 115 0.01 -9.73 -8.81
N GLU A 116 0.07 -9.27 -7.56
CA GLU A 116 0.10 -10.14 -6.39
C GLU A 116 -0.47 -9.43 -5.17
N ARG A 117 -1.24 -10.15 -4.38
CA ARG A 117 -1.73 -9.75 -3.07
C ARG A 117 -1.26 -10.78 -2.03
N ASP A 118 -0.21 -10.44 -1.29
CA ASP A 118 0.32 -11.27 -0.20
C ASP A 118 -0.40 -10.90 1.11
N THR A 119 -1.14 -11.88 1.63
CA THR A 119 -1.91 -11.78 2.88
C THR A 119 -1.35 -12.68 3.98
N SER A 120 -0.16 -13.22 3.79
CA SER A 120 0.45 -14.21 4.70
C SER A 120 0.69 -13.69 6.12
N ALA A 121 0.82 -12.38 6.29
CA ALA A 121 0.97 -11.73 7.60
C ALA A 121 -0.34 -11.20 8.19
N MET A 122 -1.48 -11.43 7.52
CA MET A 122 -2.80 -11.09 8.04
C MET A 122 -3.35 -12.20 8.95
N ASP A 123 -4.24 -11.83 9.87
CA ASP A 123 -5.07 -12.82 10.55
C ASP A 123 -5.98 -13.55 9.54
N ALA A 124 -5.93 -14.87 9.52
CA ALA A 124 -6.65 -15.67 8.55
C ALA A 124 -8.19 -15.54 8.70
N THR A 125 -8.68 -15.30 9.92
CA THR A 125 -10.12 -15.10 10.17
C THR A 125 -10.58 -13.79 9.57
N VAL A 126 -9.79 -12.74 9.78
CA VAL A 126 -10.06 -11.41 9.19
C VAL A 126 -10.02 -11.51 7.66
N TRP A 127 -8.96 -12.09 7.10
CA TRP A 127 -8.86 -12.24 5.65
C TRP A 127 -10.05 -13.01 5.06
N ASN A 128 -10.42 -14.14 5.64
CA ASN A 128 -11.55 -14.95 5.16
C ASN A 128 -12.90 -14.22 5.23
N SER A 129 -13.06 -13.25 6.13
CA SER A 129 -14.30 -12.48 6.24
C SER A 129 -14.43 -11.36 5.20
N ILE A 130 -13.33 -10.92 4.57
CA ILE A 130 -13.31 -9.76 3.67
C ILE A 130 -12.87 -10.09 2.24
N LYS A 131 -12.22 -11.21 2.00
CA LYS A 131 -11.55 -11.54 0.72
C LYS A 131 -12.44 -11.45 -0.51
N GLU A 132 -13.72 -11.74 -0.37
CA GLU A 132 -14.69 -11.69 -1.47
C GLU A 132 -14.98 -10.24 -1.94
N GLY A 133 -14.60 -9.24 -1.16
CA GLY A 133 -14.70 -7.81 -1.51
C GLY A 133 -13.53 -7.28 -2.34
N PHE A 134 -12.48 -8.09 -2.55
CA PHE A 134 -11.31 -7.66 -3.31
C PHE A 134 -11.39 -8.14 -4.77
N ILE A 135 -11.24 -7.20 -5.69
CA ILE A 135 -11.22 -7.45 -7.13
C ILE A 135 -9.85 -7.01 -7.64
N ASP A 136 -8.99 -7.95 -7.99
CA ASP A 136 -7.63 -7.67 -8.44
C ASP A 136 -7.50 -7.62 -9.98
N GLY A 137 -8.56 -7.99 -10.70
CA GLY A 137 -8.59 -7.94 -12.16
C GLY A 137 -8.89 -6.55 -12.71
N GLY A 138 -8.27 -6.20 -13.84
CA GLY A 138 -8.53 -4.94 -14.55
C GLY A 138 -7.50 -3.85 -14.28
N TRP A 139 -7.76 -2.68 -14.86
CA TRP A 139 -7.00 -1.46 -14.62
C TRP A 139 -7.57 -0.74 -13.40
N GLN A 140 -6.70 -0.32 -12.52
CA GLN A 140 -7.03 0.38 -11.29
C GLN A 140 -6.14 1.61 -11.12
N ASP A 141 -6.60 2.60 -10.38
CA ASP A 141 -5.85 3.78 -9.96
C ASP A 141 -5.72 3.87 -8.43
N THR A 142 -6.50 3.04 -7.73
CA THR A 142 -6.54 2.99 -6.27
C THR A 142 -6.60 1.54 -5.82
N VAL A 143 -5.83 1.19 -4.78
CA VAL A 143 -5.82 -0.16 -4.21
C VAL A 143 -5.85 -0.11 -2.68
N LEU A 144 -6.72 -0.92 -2.08
CA LEU A 144 -6.82 -1.04 -0.62
C LEU A 144 -5.74 -1.98 -0.08
N VAL A 145 -4.88 -1.44 0.79
CA VAL A 145 -3.81 -2.19 1.47
C VAL A 145 -4.18 -2.35 2.95
N MET A 146 -4.66 -3.54 3.32
CA MET A 146 -5.04 -3.86 4.70
C MET A 146 -3.80 -4.07 5.58
N PRO A 147 -3.93 -3.93 6.92
CA PRO A 147 -2.85 -4.29 7.86
C PRO A 147 -2.33 -5.72 7.64
N GLY A 148 -1.02 -5.88 7.56
CA GLY A 148 -0.36 -7.15 7.27
C GLY A 148 -0.32 -7.53 5.79
N MET A 149 -0.81 -6.67 4.89
CA MET A 149 -0.86 -6.94 3.46
C MET A 149 0.33 -6.34 2.72
N LYS A 150 0.80 -7.06 1.68
CA LYS A 150 1.69 -6.52 0.65
C LYS A 150 1.03 -6.71 -0.71
N ILE A 151 1.17 -5.73 -1.56
CA ILE A 151 0.58 -5.76 -2.90
C ILE A 151 1.63 -5.35 -3.91
N LYS A 152 1.85 -6.18 -4.93
CA LYS A 152 2.65 -5.79 -6.09
C LYS A 152 1.73 -5.28 -7.18
N ILE A 153 1.98 -4.08 -7.60
CA ILE A 153 1.31 -3.43 -8.73
C ILE A 153 2.29 -3.20 -9.86
N ILE A 154 1.82 -3.26 -11.09
CA ILE A 154 2.61 -2.98 -12.28
C ILE A 154 1.95 -1.87 -13.08
N MET A 155 2.75 -0.90 -13.51
CA MET A 155 2.28 0.26 -14.29
C MET A 155 3.31 0.69 -15.30
N ARG A 156 2.82 1.35 -16.36
CA ARG A 156 3.67 1.96 -17.38
C ARG A 156 3.64 3.47 -17.25
N PHE A 157 4.81 4.08 -17.24
CA PHE A 157 4.99 5.53 -17.19
C PHE A 157 5.26 6.05 -18.59
N GLU A 158 4.27 6.69 -19.19
CA GLU A 158 4.33 7.22 -20.55
C GLU A 158 3.58 8.55 -20.63
N ASP A 159 3.66 9.22 -21.78
CA ASP A 159 2.98 10.45 -22.16
C ASP A 159 3.53 11.71 -21.51
N PHE A 160 3.58 11.81 -20.18
CA PHE A 160 3.84 13.07 -19.49
C PHE A 160 5.03 12.99 -18.53
N LYS A 161 5.86 14.04 -18.55
CA LYS A 161 6.89 14.28 -17.54
C LYS A 161 6.41 15.29 -16.52
N GLY A 162 6.88 15.16 -15.29
CA GLY A 162 6.57 16.10 -14.23
C GLY A 162 6.56 15.48 -12.84
N LEU A 163 6.03 16.22 -11.90
CA LEU A 163 5.75 15.74 -10.54
C LEU A 163 4.27 15.36 -10.45
N PHE A 164 4.04 14.15 -10.00
CA PHE A 164 2.72 13.59 -9.78
C PHE A 164 2.63 13.09 -8.34
N VAL A 165 1.44 13.11 -7.76
CA VAL A 165 1.26 12.66 -6.37
C VAL A 165 0.83 11.20 -6.30
N TYR A 166 1.16 10.56 -5.19
CA TYR A 166 0.54 9.33 -4.73
C TYR A 166 0.27 9.46 -3.23
N HIS A 167 -0.86 8.95 -2.77
CA HIS A 167 -1.31 9.20 -1.40
C HIS A 167 -2.28 8.14 -0.89
N CYS A 168 -2.46 8.12 0.42
CA CYS A 168 -3.58 7.43 1.04
C CYS A 168 -4.85 8.26 0.83
N HIS A 169 -5.92 7.63 0.36
CA HIS A 169 -7.21 8.28 0.10
C HIS A 169 -8.15 8.25 1.33
N ASN A 170 -7.63 7.91 2.50
CA ASN A 170 -8.29 8.15 3.76
C ASN A 170 -8.05 9.62 4.13
N LEU A 171 -9.10 10.43 4.23
CA LEU A 171 -9.00 11.87 4.37
C LEU A 171 -8.18 12.31 5.58
N GLU A 172 -8.32 11.63 6.72
CA GLU A 172 -7.55 11.96 7.92
C GLU A 172 -6.05 11.68 7.74
N HIS A 173 -5.71 10.64 6.98
CA HIS A 173 -4.31 10.33 6.68
C HIS A 173 -3.71 11.30 5.66
N GLU A 174 -4.49 11.63 4.64
CA GLU A 174 -4.12 12.61 3.60
C GLU A 174 -3.87 13.98 4.21
N ASP A 175 -4.82 14.50 5.01
CA ASP A 175 -4.72 15.78 5.71
C ASP A 175 -3.52 15.84 6.68
N MET A 176 -3.14 14.70 7.25
CA MET A 176 -1.94 14.57 8.09
C MET A 176 -0.64 14.38 7.29
N GLY A 177 -0.71 14.38 5.96
CA GLY A 177 0.44 14.36 5.07
C GLY A 177 0.89 12.96 4.62
N MET A 178 0.01 11.94 4.64
CA MET A 178 0.31 10.62 4.04
C MET A 178 0.22 10.69 2.52
N MET A 179 1.07 11.51 1.96
CA MET A 179 1.15 11.85 0.55
C MET A 179 2.60 12.10 0.18
N ARG A 180 2.98 11.77 -1.05
CA ARG A 180 4.30 12.02 -1.61
C ARG A 180 4.20 12.34 -3.09
N ASN A 181 5.26 12.91 -3.65
CA ASN A 181 5.42 13.04 -5.08
C ASN A 181 6.27 11.91 -5.63
N TYR A 182 6.02 11.57 -6.89
CA TYR A 182 6.99 10.90 -7.74
C TYR A 182 7.24 11.73 -9.00
N SER A 183 8.45 11.64 -9.54
CA SER A 183 8.83 12.36 -10.76
C SER A 183 9.03 11.39 -11.93
N ILE A 184 8.59 11.80 -13.10
CA ILE A 184 8.83 11.13 -14.37
C ILE A 184 9.78 11.97 -15.21
#